data_cc2581894b5ebd48504cb20dbf5ea960
#
_entry.id   cc2581894b5ebd48504cb20dbf5ea960
#
_cell.length_a   1.000
_cell.length_b   1.000
_cell.length_c   1.000
_cell.angle_alpha   90.00
_cell.angle_beta   90.00
_cell.angle_gamma   90.00
#
_symmetry.space_group_name_H-M   'P 1'
#
loop_
_entity.id
_entity.type
_entity.pdbx_description
1 polymer ?
#
loop_
_entity_poly.entity_id
_entity_poly.type
_entity_poly.pdbx_seq_one_letter_code
_entity_poly.pdbx_strand_id
1 'polypeptide(L)'
;MTVDILAFGAHPDDAEIGCGGLLLKLKDRGYRTGIVYLTVGEMGSRGTPEIRRQELTAAAKALGLDYMEVMDFQDCRVVDDFDSRLKIACVVRQQRPTIVLAPYWDGPPGRGVGHTDHQAAGYLVSHGVNFAHLRALPLESEPHSVSNLLYYLFPRELPPSFVVDISDYIDQWVEVLKCHHSQFYNPETTHYDFVDTLVAVARARGVSIGARYAQGFIAPEPLRVDDPFMLVTPRRRTPQYPT
;
A
#
# COMPACT_ATOMS: atom_id res chain seq x y z
N MET A 1 -6.71 17.16 9.07
CA MET A 1 -6.77 17.28 7.59
C MET A 1 -7.22 15.92 7.06
N THR A 2 -8.09 15.87 6.08
CA THR A 2 -8.57 14.63 5.49
C THR A 2 -7.69 14.23 4.30
N VAL A 3 -7.67 12.95 3.93
CA VAL A 3 -6.93 12.44 2.76
C VAL A 3 -7.90 11.88 1.71
N ASP A 4 -7.47 11.85 0.44
CA ASP A 4 -8.27 11.29 -0.66
C ASP A 4 -8.06 9.77 -0.78
N ILE A 5 -6.83 9.32 -0.47
CA ILE A 5 -6.45 7.91 -0.43
C ILE A 5 -5.66 7.60 0.84
N LEU A 6 -6.01 6.50 1.50
CA LEU A 6 -5.37 6.03 2.72
C LEU A 6 -4.91 4.58 2.56
N ALA A 7 -3.61 4.34 2.67
CA ALA A 7 -3.04 3.01 2.67
C ALA A 7 -2.81 2.52 4.10
N PHE A 8 -3.08 1.24 4.36
CA PHE A 8 -2.76 0.58 5.62
C PHE A 8 -1.67 -0.45 5.38
N GLY A 9 -0.62 -0.47 6.19
CA GLY A 9 0.40 -1.51 6.24
C GLY A 9 0.37 -2.22 7.59
N ALA A 10 0.68 -3.50 7.64
CA ALA A 10 0.89 -4.21 8.90
C ALA A 10 2.15 -3.67 9.59
N HIS A 11 3.20 -3.49 8.79
CA HIS A 11 4.52 -3.02 9.24
C HIS A 11 4.99 -1.80 8.42
N PRO A 12 5.99 -1.05 8.93
CA PRO A 12 6.71 -0.06 8.13
C PRO A 12 7.39 -0.74 6.94
N ASP A 13 7.11 -0.29 5.73
CA ASP A 13 7.56 -0.75 4.42
C ASP A 13 6.47 -1.39 3.53
N ASP A 14 5.43 -2.01 4.08
CA ASP A 14 4.40 -2.72 3.32
C ASP A 14 3.71 -1.84 2.26
N ALA A 15 3.25 -0.67 2.68
CA ALA A 15 2.55 0.26 1.79
C ALA A 15 3.50 0.85 0.73
N GLU A 16 4.73 1.13 1.11
CA GLU A 16 5.76 1.62 0.21
C GLU A 16 6.09 0.57 -0.87
N ILE A 17 6.23 -0.70 -0.47
CA ILE A 17 6.41 -1.81 -1.41
C ILE A 17 5.22 -1.92 -2.35
N GLY A 18 4.02 -2.00 -1.78
CA GLY A 18 2.82 -2.37 -2.51
C GLY A 18 2.22 -1.26 -3.37
N CYS A 19 2.27 -0.02 -2.88
CA CYS A 19 1.59 1.11 -3.52
C CYS A 19 2.37 2.44 -3.52
N GLY A 20 3.64 2.46 -3.09
CA GLY A 20 4.43 3.71 -3.01
C GLY A 20 4.54 4.46 -4.34
N GLY A 21 4.72 3.77 -5.46
CA GLY A 21 4.74 4.38 -6.79
C GLY A 21 3.37 4.98 -7.19
N LEU A 22 2.26 4.32 -6.82
CA LEU A 22 0.91 4.89 -6.97
C LEU A 22 0.75 6.15 -6.12
N LEU A 23 1.18 6.13 -4.84
CA LEU A 23 1.05 7.28 -3.95
C LEU A 23 1.83 8.49 -4.47
N LEU A 24 3.07 8.32 -4.95
CA LEU A 24 3.84 9.36 -5.62
C LEU A 24 3.09 9.95 -6.82
N LYS A 25 2.55 9.10 -7.68
CA LYS A 25 1.79 9.53 -8.85
C LYS A 25 0.53 10.31 -8.47
N LEU A 26 -0.19 9.89 -7.43
CA LEU A 26 -1.38 10.58 -6.96
C LEU A 26 -1.05 11.91 -6.31
N LYS A 27 0.05 11.97 -5.56
CA LYS A 27 0.56 13.21 -4.97
C LYS A 27 0.88 14.26 -6.03
N ASP A 28 1.58 13.85 -7.11
CA ASP A 28 1.90 14.71 -8.25
C ASP A 28 0.62 15.23 -8.97
N ARG A 29 -0.47 14.48 -8.90
CA ARG A 29 -1.78 14.87 -9.42
C ARG A 29 -2.63 15.74 -8.46
N GLY A 30 -2.06 16.12 -7.31
CA GLY A 30 -2.72 16.97 -6.32
C GLY A 30 -3.65 16.25 -5.35
N TYR A 31 -3.69 14.92 -5.34
CA TYR A 31 -4.43 14.17 -4.33
C TYR A 31 -3.67 14.17 -3.00
N ARG A 32 -4.43 14.19 -1.90
CA ARG A 32 -3.89 14.04 -0.55
C ARG A 32 -3.78 12.56 -0.22
N THR A 33 -2.58 12.15 0.18
CA THR A 33 -2.23 10.76 0.42
C THR A 33 -1.86 10.53 1.88
N GLY A 34 -2.17 9.34 2.41
CA GLY A 34 -1.78 8.97 3.76
C GLY A 34 -1.44 7.49 3.89
N ILE A 35 -0.64 7.17 4.92
CA ILE A 35 -0.35 5.79 5.33
C ILE A 35 -0.59 5.64 6.83
N VAL A 36 -1.17 4.50 7.20
CA VAL A 36 -1.32 4.03 8.57
C VAL A 36 -0.59 2.70 8.71
N TYR A 37 0.36 2.62 9.61
CA TYR A 37 1.02 1.36 9.97
C TYR A 37 0.37 0.81 11.24
N LEU A 38 0.01 -0.48 11.24
CA LEU A 38 -0.62 -1.08 12.41
C LEU A 38 0.39 -1.27 13.55
N THR A 39 1.62 -1.68 13.23
CA THR A 39 2.72 -1.92 14.17
C THR A 39 3.97 -1.13 13.77
N VAL A 40 4.98 -1.14 14.60
CA VAL A 40 6.34 -0.67 14.24
C VAL A 40 7.25 -1.82 13.78
N GLY A 41 6.73 -3.06 13.73
CA GLY A 41 7.51 -4.24 13.36
C GLY A 41 8.56 -4.60 14.43
N GLU A 42 8.24 -4.47 15.70
CA GLU A 42 9.17 -4.61 16.83
C GLU A 42 9.67 -6.04 17.05
N MET A 43 9.01 -7.05 16.46
CA MET A 43 9.46 -8.44 16.47
C MET A 43 10.33 -8.78 15.25
N GLY A 44 10.56 -7.82 14.36
CA GLY A 44 11.41 -8.01 13.19
C GLY A 44 12.86 -8.32 13.56
N SER A 45 13.53 -9.14 12.72
CA SER A 45 14.91 -9.55 12.94
C SER A 45 15.97 -8.47 12.64
N ARG A 46 15.57 -7.35 12.06
CA ARG A 46 16.45 -6.24 11.64
C ARG A 46 15.87 -4.89 12.05
N GLY A 47 16.76 -3.99 12.47
CA GLY A 47 16.38 -2.67 12.99
C GLY A 47 15.77 -2.76 14.39
N THR A 48 15.88 -1.67 15.16
CA THR A 48 15.12 -1.51 16.40
C THR A 48 13.84 -0.73 16.13
N PRO A 49 12.85 -0.72 17.03
CA PRO A 49 11.66 0.11 16.88
C PRO A 49 11.99 1.60 16.62
N GLU A 50 13.04 2.12 17.23
CA GLU A 50 13.49 3.50 17.05
C GLU A 50 14.05 3.73 15.64
N ILE A 51 14.88 2.81 15.13
CA ILE A 51 15.40 2.85 13.76
C ILE A 51 14.24 2.77 12.79
N ARG A 52 13.33 1.83 12.95
CA ARG A 52 12.17 1.67 12.05
C ARG A 52 11.26 2.90 12.05
N ARG A 53 11.07 3.58 13.19
CA ARG A 53 10.33 4.86 13.26
C ARG A 53 11.04 5.98 12.50
N GLN A 54 12.38 6.04 12.54
CA GLN A 54 13.15 7.02 11.76
C GLN A 54 13.03 6.72 10.26
N GLU A 55 13.13 5.47 9.87
CA GLU A 55 13.02 5.01 8.48
C GLU A 55 11.64 5.32 7.89
N LEU A 56 10.54 4.97 8.59
CA LEU A 56 9.19 5.29 8.14
C LEU A 56 8.94 6.80 8.04
N THR A 57 9.53 7.60 8.94
CA THR A 57 9.43 9.06 8.88
C THR A 57 10.15 9.60 7.65
N ALA A 58 11.32 9.05 7.32
CA ALA A 58 12.05 9.40 6.11
C ALA A 58 11.27 8.99 4.84
N ALA A 59 10.69 7.79 4.82
CA ALA A 59 9.86 7.31 3.71
C ALA A 59 8.60 8.17 3.51
N ALA A 60 7.90 8.51 4.59
CA ALA A 60 6.74 9.40 4.55
C ALA A 60 7.07 10.78 3.97
N LYS A 61 8.24 11.33 4.35
CA LYS A 61 8.75 12.59 3.78
C LYS A 61 9.09 12.45 2.30
N ALA A 62 9.73 11.35 1.90
CA ALA A 62 10.08 11.09 0.50
C ALA A 62 8.84 10.88 -0.39
N LEU A 63 7.77 10.27 0.15
CA LEU A 63 6.46 10.16 -0.49
C LEU A 63 5.69 11.48 -0.53
N GLY A 64 6.04 12.44 0.32
CA GLY A 64 5.29 13.68 0.49
C GLY A 64 3.90 13.47 1.08
N LEU A 65 3.74 12.52 2.01
CA LEU A 65 2.45 12.20 2.61
C LEU A 65 1.83 13.39 3.34
N ASP A 66 0.51 13.52 3.24
CA ASP A 66 -0.27 14.51 3.99
C ASP A 66 -0.69 13.98 5.38
N TYR A 67 -0.70 12.67 5.54
CA TYR A 67 -1.02 11.98 6.79
C TYR A 67 -0.19 10.72 6.97
N MET A 68 0.30 10.52 8.19
CA MET A 68 0.98 9.32 8.61
C MET A 68 0.64 9.03 10.07
N GLU A 69 0.31 7.79 10.38
CA GLU A 69 0.07 7.32 11.74
C GLU A 69 0.71 5.95 11.95
N VAL A 70 1.18 5.70 13.16
CA VAL A 70 1.56 4.37 13.63
C VAL A 70 0.63 4.02 14.77
N MET A 71 -0.17 2.99 14.60
CA MET A 71 -1.10 2.50 15.62
C MET A 71 -0.37 1.72 16.73
N ASP A 72 -1.11 1.31 17.73
CA ASP A 72 -0.61 0.63 18.94
C ASP A 72 -0.78 -0.90 18.89
N PHE A 73 -0.93 -1.49 17.69
CA PHE A 73 -0.94 -2.95 17.56
C PHE A 73 0.46 -3.52 17.81
N GLN A 74 0.50 -4.73 18.35
CA GLN A 74 1.74 -5.46 18.58
C GLN A 74 2.08 -6.30 17.34
N ASP A 75 3.32 -6.27 16.94
CA ASP A 75 3.84 -7.10 15.85
C ASP A 75 3.67 -8.59 16.17
N CYS A 76 3.33 -9.38 15.17
CA CYS A 76 2.96 -10.81 15.28
C CYS A 76 1.69 -11.08 16.11
N ARG A 77 0.91 -10.04 16.46
CA ARG A 77 -0.32 -10.15 17.25
C ARG A 77 -1.47 -9.31 16.69
N VAL A 78 -1.40 -8.93 15.44
CA VAL A 78 -2.53 -8.25 14.79
C VAL A 78 -3.70 -9.23 14.71
N VAL A 79 -4.85 -8.83 15.28
CA VAL A 79 -6.07 -9.64 15.28
C VAL A 79 -7.25 -8.85 14.75
N ASP A 80 -8.13 -9.53 14.04
CA ASP A 80 -9.39 -8.98 13.54
C ASP A 80 -10.50 -9.26 14.55
N ASP A 81 -10.61 -8.42 15.59
CA ASP A 81 -11.67 -8.45 16.58
C ASP A 81 -12.48 -7.14 16.56
N PHE A 82 -13.50 -7.07 17.43
CA PHE A 82 -14.41 -5.92 17.47
C PHE A 82 -13.68 -4.62 17.83
N ASP A 83 -12.82 -4.64 18.84
CA ASP A 83 -12.12 -3.44 19.33
C ASP A 83 -11.08 -2.97 18.30
N SER A 84 -10.38 -3.90 17.67
CA SER A 84 -9.45 -3.61 16.57
C SER A 84 -10.17 -2.97 15.38
N ARG A 85 -11.34 -3.48 15.00
CA ARG A 85 -12.18 -2.91 13.93
C ARG A 85 -12.65 -1.50 14.26
N LEU A 86 -12.97 -1.21 15.52
CA LEU A 86 -13.32 0.15 15.96
C LEU A 86 -12.15 1.11 15.80
N LYS A 87 -10.90 0.69 16.10
CA LYS A 87 -9.71 1.51 15.90
C LYS A 87 -9.54 1.89 14.42
N ILE A 88 -9.65 0.92 13.50
CA ILE A 88 -9.59 1.19 12.06
C ILE A 88 -10.73 2.11 11.61
N ALA A 89 -11.96 1.82 12.03
CA ALA A 89 -13.13 2.63 11.70
C ALA A 89 -12.99 4.08 12.18
N CYS A 90 -12.38 4.30 13.35
CA CYS A 90 -12.11 5.62 13.89
C CYS A 90 -11.18 6.42 12.97
N VAL A 91 -10.06 5.82 12.55
CA VAL A 91 -9.12 6.45 11.62
C VAL A 91 -9.78 6.75 10.27
N VAL A 92 -10.53 5.80 9.71
CA VAL A 92 -11.26 5.98 8.45
C VAL A 92 -12.27 7.12 8.54
N ARG A 93 -13.02 7.24 9.65
CA ARG A 93 -13.96 8.35 9.88
C ARG A 93 -13.26 9.70 10.02
N GLN A 94 -12.11 9.73 10.69
CA GLN A 94 -11.33 10.95 10.88
C GLN A 94 -10.69 11.43 9.58
N GLN A 95 -10.12 10.52 8.81
CA GLN A 95 -9.41 10.85 7.58
C GLN A 95 -10.32 10.97 6.35
N ARG A 96 -11.49 10.33 6.38
CA ARG A 96 -12.54 10.37 5.34
C ARG A 96 -12.02 10.06 3.92
N PRO A 97 -11.22 8.98 3.71
CA PRO A 97 -10.67 8.67 2.42
C PRO A 97 -11.76 8.22 1.43
N THR A 98 -11.59 8.57 0.16
CA THR A 98 -12.41 8.03 -0.93
C THR A 98 -11.99 6.61 -1.26
N ILE A 99 -10.67 6.34 -1.22
CA ILE A 99 -10.08 5.04 -1.50
C ILE A 99 -9.26 4.59 -0.30
N VAL A 100 -9.40 3.33 0.08
CA VAL A 100 -8.54 2.66 1.05
C VAL A 100 -7.75 1.57 0.33
N LEU A 101 -6.46 1.47 0.66
CA LEU A 101 -5.58 0.39 0.24
C LEU A 101 -5.18 -0.45 1.44
N ALA A 102 -5.20 -1.78 1.30
CA ALA A 102 -4.82 -2.72 2.36
C ALA A 102 -3.96 -3.86 1.81
N PRO A 103 -3.17 -4.55 2.65
CA PRO A 103 -2.56 -5.81 2.27
C PRO A 103 -3.63 -6.84 1.85
N TYR A 104 -3.29 -7.71 0.89
CA TYR A 104 -4.20 -8.77 0.48
C TYR A 104 -4.30 -9.86 1.57
N TRP A 105 -5.52 -10.25 1.92
CA TRP A 105 -5.78 -11.14 3.07
C TRP A 105 -5.65 -12.62 2.78
N ASP A 106 -5.77 -13.04 1.51
CA ASP A 106 -5.78 -14.46 1.12
C ASP A 106 -4.52 -14.81 0.35
N GLY A 107 -3.56 -15.34 1.06
CA GLY A 107 -2.28 -15.77 0.50
C GLY A 107 -1.80 -17.05 1.16
N PRO A 108 -0.95 -17.83 0.49
CA PRO A 108 -0.36 -19.02 1.10
C PRO A 108 0.44 -18.61 2.34
N PRO A 109 0.37 -19.37 3.45
CA PRO A 109 1.16 -19.08 4.65
C PRO A 109 2.66 -19.14 4.31
N GLY A 110 3.44 -18.20 4.85
CA GLY A 110 4.87 -18.19 4.62
C GLY A 110 5.48 -16.80 4.75
N ARG A 111 6.64 -16.60 4.13
CA ARG A 111 7.38 -15.34 4.18
C ARG A 111 6.81 -14.31 3.18
N GLY A 112 6.99 -13.04 3.48
CA GLY A 112 6.56 -11.94 2.62
C GLY A 112 5.04 -11.82 2.58
N VAL A 113 4.43 -12.00 1.42
CA VAL A 113 2.96 -11.87 1.23
C VAL A 113 2.17 -12.76 2.20
N GLY A 114 2.71 -13.93 2.57
CA GLY A 114 2.07 -14.86 3.49
C GLY A 114 2.34 -14.60 4.97
N HIS A 115 2.91 -13.44 5.36
CA HIS A 115 3.07 -13.08 6.76
C HIS A 115 1.71 -12.99 7.44
N THR A 116 1.61 -13.55 8.67
CA THR A 116 0.33 -13.61 9.40
C THR A 116 -0.31 -12.25 9.60
N ASP A 117 0.51 -11.25 9.92
CA ASP A 117 0.02 -9.89 10.13
C ASP A 117 -0.45 -9.21 8.84
N HIS A 118 0.11 -9.55 7.66
CA HIS A 118 -0.41 -9.03 6.39
C HIS A 118 -1.83 -9.53 6.15
N GLN A 119 -2.07 -10.83 6.38
CA GLN A 119 -3.40 -11.41 6.23
C GLN A 119 -4.38 -10.84 7.27
N ALA A 120 -3.96 -10.76 8.53
CA ALA A 120 -4.75 -10.18 9.60
C ALA A 120 -5.08 -8.71 9.33
N ALA A 121 -4.10 -7.91 8.86
CA ALA A 121 -4.29 -6.52 8.48
C ALA A 121 -5.29 -6.38 7.32
N GLY A 122 -5.20 -7.24 6.31
CA GLY A 122 -6.14 -7.24 5.18
C GLY A 122 -7.58 -7.45 5.63
N TYR A 123 -7.85 -8.46 6.47
CA TYR A 123 -9.17 -8.69 7.05
C TYR A 123 -9.61 -7.55 7.97
N LEU A 124 -8.75 -7.15 8.90
CA LEU A 124 -9.04 -6.12 9.88
C LEU A 124 -9.40 -4.78 9.21
N VAL A 125 -8.62 -4.35 8.22
CA VAL A 125 -8.89 -3.11 7.48
C VAL A 125 -10.19 -3.21 6.70
N SER A 126 -10.46 -4.34 6.04
CA SER A 126 -11.73 -4.59 5.33
C SER A 126 -12.93 -4.43 6.25
N HIS A 127 -12.89 -5.10 7.40
CA HIS A 127 -13.99 -5.04 8.38
C HIS A 127 -14.10 -3.68 9.05
N GLY A 128 -12.96 -3.01 9.34
CA GLY A 128 -12.95 -1.65 9.90
C GLY A 128 -13.52 -0.61 8.93
N VAL A 129 -13.24 -0.74 7.63
CA VAL A 129 -13.86 0.08 6.57
C VAL A 129 -15.38 -0.12 6.54
N ASN A 130 -15.84 -1.38 6.65
CA ASN A 130 -17.27 -1.68 6.76
C ASN A 130 -17.86 -1.06 8.04
N PHE A 131 -17.17 -1.12 9.17
CA PHE A 131 -17.62 -0.48 10.42
C PHE A 131 -17.72 1.04 10.28
N ALA A 132 -16.87 1.68 9.51
CA ALA A 132 -16.82 3.14 9.40
C ALA A 132 -18.14 3.79 8.96
N HIS A 133 -19.01 3.11 8.21
CA HIS A 133 -20.32 3.65 7.80
C HIS A 133 -21.45 3.39 8.79
N LEU A 134 -21.26 2.53 9.80
CA LEU A 134 -22.31 2.10 10.73
C LEU A 134 -22.57 3.15 11.82
N ARG A 135 -23.73 3.82 11.79
CA ARG A 135 -24.07 4.92 12.70
C ARG A 135 -24.15 4.54 14.18
N ALA A 136 -24.53 3.30 14.47
CA ALA A 136 -24.78 2.84 15.84
C ALA A 136 -23.50 2.46 16.61
N LEU A 137 -22.33 2.51 15.99
CA LEU A 137 -21.08 2.21 16.67
C LEU A 137 -20.69 3.33 17.65
N PRO A 138 -20.05 2.98 18.78
CA PRO A 138 -19.64 3.92 19.83
C PRO A 138 -18.42 4.73 19.41
N LEU A 139 -18.51 5.48 18.31
CA LEU A 139 -17.48 6.34 17.78
C LEU A 139 -17.98 7.78 17.73
N GLU A 140 -17.21 8.72 18.25
CA GLU A 140 -17.58 10.14 18.30
C GLU A 140 -17.64 10.80 16.91
N SER A 141 -16.84 10.30 15.96
CA SER A 141 -16.75 10.85 14.60
C SER A 141 -17.94 10.40 13.74
N GLU A 142 -18.37 11.30 12.85
CA GLU A 142 -19.47 11.04 11.90
C GLU A 142 -19.15 9.85 10.99
N PRO A 143 -20.14 9.01 10.66
CA PRO A 143 -19.98 7.90 9.74
C PRO A 143 -19.39 8.32 8.41
N HIS A 144 -18.58 7.43 7.82
CA HIS A 144 -17.98 7.64 6.52
C HIS A 144 -18.03 6.37 5.68
N SER A 145 -18.39 6.51 4.40
CA SER A 145 -18.39 5.42 3.42
C SER A 145 -17.19 5.58 2.48
N VAL A 146 -16.35 4.58 2.42
CA VAL A 146 -15.25 4.47 1.46
C VAL A 146 -15.83 4.00 0.12
N SER A 147 -15.43 4.64 -0.98
CA SER A 147 -15.93 4.28 -2.31
C SER A 147 -15.31 2.99 -2.84
N ASN A 148 -14.02 2.79 -2.61
CA ASN A 148 -13.30 1.59 -3.04
C ASN A 148 -12.29 1.16 -1.98
N LEU A 149 -12.32 -0.14 -1.66
CA LEU A 149 -11.26 -0.82 -0.94
C LEU A 149 -10.50 -1.67 -1.94
N LEU A 150 -9.21 -1.46 -2.06
CA LEU A 150 -8.33 -2.14 -3.00
C LEU A 150 -7.19 -2.81 -2.24
N TYR A 151 -6.63 -3.88 -2.81
CA TYR A 151 -5.60 -4.64 -2.13
C TYR A 151 -4.30 -4.67 -2.92
N TYR A 152 -3.20 -4.66 -2.19
CA TYR A 152 -1.83 -4.80 -2.67
C TYR A 152 -1.12 -5.96 -1.94
N LEU A 153 0.13 -6.27 -2.25
CA LEU A 153 0.87 -7.42 -1.71
C LEU A 153 0.12 -8.76 -1.85
N PHE A 154 -0.42 -9.02 -3.01
CA PHE A 154 -1.11 -10.28 -3.33
C PHE A 154 -0.14 -11.31 -3.95
N PRO A 155 -0.48 -12.62 -3.91
CA PRO A 155 0.31 -13.70 -4.51
C PRO A 155 0.63 -13.42 -5.98
N ARG A 156 1.84 -13.80 -6.41
CA ARG A 156 2.30 -13.54 -7.79
C ARG A 156 1.48 -14.26 -8.84
N GLU A 157 0.91 -15.40 -8.48
CA GLU A 157 0.08 -16.26 -9.32
C GLU A 157 -1.32 -15.67 -9.55
N LEU A 158 -1.75 -14.77 -8.66
CA LEU A 158 -3.03 -14.10 -8.79
C LEU A 158 -2.91 -12.92 -9.77
N PRO A 159 -3.69 -12.91 -10.87
CA PRO A 159 -3.67 -11.77 -11.78
C PRO A 159 -4.26 -10.52 -11.10
N PRO A 160 -3.66 -9.35 -11.29
CA PRO A 160 -4.24 -8.11 -10.78
C PRO A 160 -5.55 -7.79 -11.48
N SER A 161 -6.50 -7.20 -10.75
CA SER A 161 -7.74 -6.65 -11.34
C SER A 161 -7.44 -5.48 -12.28
N PHE A 162 -6.43 -4.69 -11.93
CA PHE A 162 -5.89 -3.63 -12.78
C PHE A 162 -4.44 -3.31 -12.37
N VAL A 163 -3.75 -2.60 -13.23
CA VAL A 163 -2.38 -2.14 -13.00
C VAL A 163 -2.27 -0.64 -13.27
N VAL A 164 -1.39 0.02 -12.52
CA VAL A 164 -1.13 1.44 -12.66
C VAL A 164 0.30 1.66 -13.16
N ASP A 165 0.44 2.34 -14.29
CA ASP A 165 1.74 2.75 -14.82
C ASP A 165 2.42 3.73 -13.85
N ILE A 166 3.59 3.33 -13.35
CA ILE A 166 4.44 4.12 -12.45
C ILE A 166 5.81 4.45 -13.09
N SER A 167 5.91 4.35 -14.41
CA SER A 167 7.20 4.47 -15.13
C SER A 167 7.92 5.78 -14.85
N ASP A 168 7.20 6.87 -14.70
CA ASP A 168 7.76 8.19 -14.44
C ASP A 168 8.16 8.40 -12.97
N TYR A 169 7.80 7.46 -12.09
CA TYR A 169 8.02 7.53 -10.62
C TYR A 169 8.96 6.45 -10.10
N ILE A 170 9.54 5.61 -10.98
CA ILE A 170 10.33 4.45 -10.58
C ILE A 170 11.54 4.83 -9.73
N ASP A 171 12.29 5.88 -10.14
CA ASP A 171 13.49 6.29 -9.42
C ASP A 171 13.14 6.86 -8.04
N GLN A 172 12.07 7.65 -7.93
CA GLN A 172 11.58 8.15 -6.65
C GLN A 172 11.08 7.02 -5.74
N TRP A 173 10.37 6.04 -6.30
CA TRP A 173 9.91 4.87 -5.55
C TRP A 173 11.07 4.05 -5.00
N VAL A 174 12.14 3.85 -5.78
CA VAL A 174 13.37 3.20 -5.31
C VAL A 174 13.99 3.95 -4.13
N GLU A 175 14.05 5.28 -4.19
CA GLU A 175 14.57 6.09 -3.07
C GLU A 175 13.67 6.01 -1.83
N VAL A 176 12.34 5.94 -1.99
CA VAL A 176 11.41 5.68 -0.88
C VAL A 176 11.70 4.32 -0.23
N LEU A 177 11.86 3.26 -1.02
CA LEU A 177 12.18 1.93 -0.50
C LEU A 177 13.51 1.92 0.25
N LYS A 178 14.53 2.60 -0.25
CA LYS A 178 15.84 2.70 0.42
C LYS A 178 15.80 3.43 1.77
N CYS A 179 14.74 4.19 2.06
CA CYS A 179 14.55 4.77 3.39
C CYS A 179 14.45 3.69 4.47
N HIS A 180 13.93 2.51 4.15
CA HIS A 180 13.88 1.33 5.02
C HIS A 180 15.20 0.55 4.99
N HIS A 181 16.30 1.26 5.24
CA HIS A 181 17.66 0.74 5.12
C HIS A 181 17.88 -0.52 5.95
N SER A 182 17.41 -0.55 7.20
CA SER A 182 17.58 -1.72 8.07
C SER A 182 16.92 -2.99 7.51
N GLN A 183 15.87 -2.83 6.69
CA GLN A 183 15.12 -3.95 6.11
C GLN A 183 15.69 -4.42 4.79
N PHE A 184 16.11 -3.50 3.92
CA PHE A 184 16.39 -3.79 2.51
C PHE A 184 17.86 -3.78 2.14
N TYR A 185 18.71 -3.13 2.94
CA TYR A 185 20.15 -3.14 2.68
C TYR A 185 20.76 -4.48 3.11
N ASN A 186 21.51 -5.09 2.22
CA ASN A 186 22.26 -6.30 2.51
C ASN A 186 23.75 -5.94 2.74
N PRO A 187 24.26 -6.05 3.98
CA PRO A 187 25.64 -5.71 4.29
C PRO A 187 26.66 -6.69 3.67
N GLU A 188 26.25 -7.92 3.34
CA GLU A 188 27.14 -8.92 2.72
C GLU A 188 27.42 -8.61 1.25
N THR A 189 26.38 -8.19 0.51
CA THR A 189 26.49 -7.80 -0.90
C THR A 189 26.75 -6.30 -1.09
N THR A 190 26.60 -5.50 -0.04
CA THR A 190 26.60 -4.04 -0.06
C THR A 190 25.53 -3.45 -1.01
N HIS A 191 24.43 -4.17 -1.25
CA HIS A 191 23.37 -3.82 -2.19
C HIS A 191 21.98 -3.88 -1.56
N TYR A 192 20.99 -3.37 -2.30
CA TYR A 192 19.55 -3.46 -1.99
C TYR A 192 18.89 -4.53 -2.85
N ASP A 193 19.37 -5.78 -2.75
CA ASP A 193 18.95 -6.90 -3.62
C ASP A 193 17.43 -7.11 -3.64
N PHE A 194 16.76 -6.86 -2.50
CA PHE A 194 15.31 -6.96 -2.43
C PHE A 194 14.61 -5.83 -3.19
N VAL A 195 15.15 -4.60 -3.16
CA VAL A 195 14.63 -3.48 -3.96
C VAL A 195 14.75 -3.78 -5.45
N ASP A 196 15.86 -4.36 -5.90
CA ASP A 196 16.03 -4.78 -7.29
C ASP A 196 14.99 -5.83 -7.69
N THR A 197 14.66 -6.76 -6.78
CA THR A 197 13.58 -7.74 -6.98
C THR A 197 12.22 -7.05 -7.14
N LEU A 198 11.91 -6.04 -6.33
CA LEU A 198 10.66 -5.27 -6.44
C LEU A 198 10.58 -4.50 -7.76
N VAL A 199 11.68 -3.91 -8.20
CA VAL A 199 11.79 -3.24 -9.51
C VAL A 199 11.56 -4.23 -10.65
N ALA A 200 12.11 -5.45 -10.56
CA ALA A 200 11.89 -6.50 -11.56
C ALA A 200 10.41 -6.92 -11.63
N VAL A 201 9.72 -7.04 -10.47
CA VAL A 201 8.27 -7.31 -10.41
C VAL A 201 7.48 -6.17 -11.05
N ALA A 202 7.80 -4.92 -10.74
CA ALA A 202 7.15 -3.75 -11.35
C ALA A 202 7.39 -3.72 -12.87
N ARG A 203 8.58 -4.11 -13.33
CA ARG A 203 8.91 -4.25 -14.76
C ARG A 203 8.04 -5.29 -15.44
N ALA A 204 7.91 -6.48 -14.84
CA ALA A 204 7.08 -7.56 -15.38
C ALA A 204 5.61 -7.13 -15.50
N ARG A 205 5.07 -6.44 -14.50
CA ARG A 205 3.71 -5.89 -14.55
C ARG A 205 3.56 -4.80 -15.60
N GLY A 206 4.57 -3.95 -15.79
CA GLY A 206 4.58 -2.90 -16.82
C GLY A 206 4.44 -3.47 -18.23
N VAL A 207 5.10 -4.60 -18.51
CA VAL A 207 5.03 -5.29 -19.81
C VAL A 207 3.58 -5.63 -20.19
N SER A 208 2.74 -6.04 -19.23
CA SER A 208 1.34 -6.43 -19.49
C SER A 208 0.47 -5.31 -20.06
N ILE A 209 0.85 -4.05 -19.85
CA ILE A 209 0.13 -2.87 -20.33
C ILE A 209 0.95 -2.00 -21.30
N GLY A 210 2.13 -2.47 -21.74
CA GLY A 210 3.01 -1.70 -22.60
C GLY A 210 3.72 -0.52 -21.91
N ALA A 211 3.78 -0.50 -20.58
CA ALA A 211 4.51 0.45 -19.78
C ALA A 211 5.90 -0.09 -19.37
N ARG A 212 6.79 0.79 -18.91
CA ARG A 212 8.10 0.35 -18.41
C ARG A 212 7.97 -0.31 -17.03
N TYR A 213 7.17 0.26 -16.14
CA TYR A 213 6.95 -0.22 -14.77
C TYR A 213 5.51 0.01 -14.36
N ALA A 214 4.93 -0.94 -13.61
CA ALA A 214 3.59 -0.82 -13.08
C ALA A 214 3.44 -1.48 -11.71
N GLN A 215 2.51 -0.97 -10.92
CA GLN A 215 2.03 -1.61 -9.69
C GLN A 215 0.63 -2.20 -9.94
N GLY A 216 0.36 -3.37 -9.38
CA GLY A 216 -0.90 -4.08 -9.55
C GLY A 216 -1.75 -4.06 -8.29
N PHE A 217 -3.07 -4.10 -8.49
CA PHE A 217 -4.05 -4.05 -7.42
C PHE A 217 -5.16 -5.06 -7.65
N ILE A 218 -5.72 -5.57 -6.55
CA ILE A 218 -6.91 -6.41 -6.55
C ILE A 218 -8.10 -5.55 -6.11
N ALA A 219 -9.15 -5.53 -6.92
CA ALA A 219 -10.45 -5.02 -6.54
C ALA A 219 -11.34 -6.23 -6.17
N PRO A 220 -11.90 -6.29 -4.95
CA PRO A 220 -12.76 -7.41 -4.53
C PRO A 220 -14.10 -7.42 -5.26
N GLU A 221 -14.52 -6.26 -5.75
CA GLU A 221 -15.76 -6.07 -6.50
C GLU A 221 -15.48 -5.52 -7.90
N PRO A 222 -16.40 -5.72 -8.86
CA PRO A 222 -16.27 -5.11 -10.18
C PRO A 222 -16.16 -3.58 -10.08
N LEU A 223 -15.15 -3.01 -10.73
CA LEU A 223 -15.01 -1.56 -10.82
C LEU A 223 -16.02 -0.99 -11.83
N ARG A 224 -16.81 -0.01 -11.39
CA ARG A 224 -17.73 0.69 -12.27
C ARG A 224 -16.96 1.60 -13.23
N VAL A 225 -17.20 1.43 -14.50
CA VAL A 225 -16.67 2.27 -15.57
C VAL A 225 -17.85 2.90 -16.31
N ASP A 226 -18.01 4.21 -16.20
CA ASP A 226 -19.10 4.93 -16.85
C ASP A 226 -18.83 5.12 -18.35
N ASP A 227 -17.57 5.30 -18.74
CA ASP A 227 -17.12 5.46 -20.12
C ASP A 227 -15.91 4.54 -20.38
N PRO A 228 -16.05 3.51 -21.25
CA PRO A 228 -14.95 2.59 -21.56
C PRO A 228 -13.75 3.28 -22.23
N PHE A 229 -13.92 4.47 -22.81
CA PHE A 229 -12.78 5.24 -23.35
C PHE A 229 -11.82 5.70 -22.26
N MET A 230 -12.23 5.76 -20.99
CA MET A 230 -11.31 6.00 -19.87
C MET A 230 -10.26 4.90 -19.71
N LEU A 231 -10.53 3.70 -20.23
CA LEU A 231 -9.61 2.55 -20.23
C LEU A 231 -8.63 2.59 -21.41
N VAL A 232 -8.83 3.50 -22.36
CA VAL A 232 -7.95 3.63 -23.53
C VAL A 232 -6.78 4.53 -23.15
N THR A 233 -5.63 3.92 -22.89
CA THR A 233 -4.37 4.68 -22.78
C THR A 233 -4.00 5.18 -24.18
N PRO A 234 -3.73 6.49 -24.39
CA PRO A 234 -3.17 6.95 -25.63
C PRO A 234 -1.90 6.14 -25.96
N ARG A 235 -1.90 5.43 -27.09
CA ARG A 235 -0.73 4.65 -27.50
C ARG A 235 0.47 5.61 -27.55
N ARG A 236 1.37 5.54 -26.58
CA ARG A 236 2.73 6.07 -26.77
C ARG A 236 3.26 5.32 -27.97
N ARG A 237 3.65 6.04 -29.06
CA ARG A 237 4.26 5.42 -30.23
C ARG A 237 5.45 4.62 -29.72
N THR A 238 5.35 3.31 -29.79
CA THR A 238 6.46 2.42 -29.47
C THR A 238 7.61 2.83 -30.41
N PRO A 239 8.82 3.07 -29.90
CA PRO A 239 9.97 3.21 -30.80
C PRO A 239 10.02 1.96 -31.66
N GLN A 240 9.95 2.13 -32.99
CA GLN A 240 10.13 1.01 -33.92
C GLN A 240 11.56 0.50 -33.66
N TYR A 241 11.67 -0.73 -33.19
CA TYR A 241 12.96 -1.40 -33.17
C TYR A 241 13.41 -1.47 -34.65
N PRO A 242 14.63 -1.02 -34.99
CA PRO A 242 15.16 -1.22 -36.33
C PRO A 242 15.22 -2.72 -36.57
N THR A 243 14.61 -3.13 -37.71
CA THR A 243 14.67 -4.49 -38.26
C THR A 243 16.09 -4.83 -38.67
#